data_20e6149d10219ea52788ca58ebf81a42
#
_entry.id   20e6149d10219ea52788ca58ebf81a42
#
_cell.length_a   1.000
_cell.length_b   1.000
_cell.length_c   1.000
_cell.angle_alpha   90.00
_cell.angle_beta   90.00
_cell.angle_gamma   90.00
#
_symmetry.space_group_name_H-M   'P 1'
#
loop_
_entity.id
_entity.type
_entity.pdbx_description
1 polymer ?
#
loop_
_entity_poly.entity_id
_entity_poly.type
_entity_poly.pdbx_seq_one_letter_code
_entity_poly.pdbx_strand_id
1 'polypeptide(L)'
;MVINLKKSQLIPTQQVEHLGFLVDLKKGLLQVPKEKMKNISRELGKILTHSEMSCRKMAAILGATRSFLMAMPFLRAFTDQLVQFVNQQEKIGWDKKAQISPALQQQVKKIGSVMETWKGRTFQGKPPIRELHSDSSQHAWAGRM
;
A
#
# COMPACT_ATOMS: atom_id res chain seq x y z
N MET A 1 -16.04 -23.16 -23.01
CA MET A 1 -15.42 -22.47 -21.87
C MET A 1 -14.67 -23.49 -21.05
N VAL A 2 -13.36 -23.34 -20.88
CA VAL A 2 -12.53 -24.29 -20.10
C VAL A 2 -12.25 -23.66 -18.74
N ILE A 3 -12.68 -24.32 -17.66
CA ILE A 3 -12.44 -23.87 -16.29
C ILE A 3 -11.07 -24.38 -15.84
N ASN A 4 -10.21 -23.49 -15.35
CA ASN A 4 -8.95 -23.88 -14.75
C ASN A 4 -9.16 -24.35 -13.32
N LEU A 5 -9.37 -25.65 -13.13
CA LEU A 5 -9.67 -26.26 -11.82
C LEU A 5 -8.60 -25.97 -10.75
N LYS A 6 -7.31 -25.83 -11.13
CA LYS A 6 -6.23 -25.55 -10.20
C LYS A 6 -6.26 -24.12 -9.63
N LYS A 7 -6.89 -23.18 -10.36
CA LYS A 7 -6.98 -21.76 -9.99
C LYS A 7 -8.40 -21.33 -9.62
N SER A 8 -9.38 -22.26 -9.65
CA SER A 8 -10.78 -21.97 -9.39
C SER A 8 -11.22 -22.56 -8.06
N GLN A 9 -11.88 -21.76 -7.26
CA GLN A 9 -12.56 -22.22 -6.05
C GLN A 9 -14.00 -22.58 -6.42
N LEU A 10 -14.29 -23.87 -6.53
CA LEU A 10 -15.61 -24.37 -6.94
C LEU A 10 -16.58 -24.56 -5.78
N ILE A 11 -16.06 -24.71 -4.55
CA ILE A 11 -16.87 -24.87 -3.35
C ILE A 11 -17.14 -23.49 -2.76
N PRO A 12 -18.42 -23.10 -2.52
CA PRO A 12 -18.75 -21.83 -1.88
C PRO A 12 -18.05 -21.69 -0.52
N THR A 13 -17.44 -20.54 -0.28
CA THR A 13 -16.75 -20.24 0.98
C THR A 13 -16.94 -18.79 1.36
N GLN A 14 -16.86 -18.49 2.63
CA GLN A 14 -16.93 -17.11 3.12
C GLN A 14 -15.55 -16.41 3.17
N GLN A 15 -14.48 -17.14 2.86
CA GLN A 15 -13.13 -16.58 2.74
C GLN A 15 -12.52 -17.08 1.43
N VAL A 16 -12.03 -16.15 0.62
CA VAL A 16 -11.40 -16.48 -0.67
C VAL A 16 -10.23 -15.54 -0.94
N GLU A 17 -9.17 -16.08 -1.49
CA GLU A 17 -8.11 -15.26 -2.06
C GLU A 17 -8.48 -14.87 -3.49
N HIS A 18 -8.65 -13.58 -3.75
CA HIS A 18 -9.01 -13.04 -5.04
C HIS A 18 -8.11 -11.85 -5.41
N LEU A 19 -7.53 -11.88 -6.61
CA LEU A 19 -6.60 -10.85 -7.11
C LEU A 19 -5.48 -10.51 -6.11
N GLY A 20 -5.07 -11.50 -5.32
CA GLY A 20 -4.01 -11.34 -4.34
C GLY A 20 -4.41 -10.66 -3.03
N PHE A 21 -5.71 -10.60 -2.75
CA PHE A 21 -6.26 -10.17 -1.47
C PHE A 21 -7.08 -11.29 -0.84
N LEU A 22 -7.12 -11.33 0.48
CA LEU A 22 -8.01 -12.20 1.22
C LEU A 22 -9.32 -11.44 1.47
N VAL A 23 -10.41 -11.92 0.88
CA VAL A 23 -11.77 -11.41 1.09
C VAL A 23 -12.43 -12.27 2.16
N ASP A 24 -12.74 -11.69 3.31
CA ASP A 24 -13.44 -12.33 4.42
C ASP A 24 -14.87 -11.77 4.51
N LEU A 25 -15.83 -12.47 3.93
CA LEU A 25 -17.24 -12.05 3.92
C LEU A 25 -17.87 -12.14 5.32
N LYS A 26 -17.40 -13.06 6.16
CA LYS A 26 -17.91 -13.22 7.52
C LYS A 26 -17.56 -12.01 8.39
N LYS A 27 -16.36 -11.47 8.22
CA LYS A 27 -15.88 -10.28 8.96
C LYS A 27 -16.12 -8.98 8.20
N GLY A 28 -16.50 -9.05 6.92
CA GLY A 28 -16.61 -7.87 6.07
C GLY A 28 -15.27 -7.17 5.83
N LEU A 29 -14.17 -7.91 5.72
CA LEU A 29 -12.81 -7.38 5.63
C LEU A 29 -12.10 -7.78 4.33
N LEU A 30 -11.39 -6.83 3.76
CA LEU A 30 -10.40 -7.03 2.72
C LEU A 30 -8.99 -6.93 3.35
N GLN A 31 -8.21 -7.99 3.21
CA GLN A 31 -6.90 -8.10 3.85
C GLN A 31 -5.83 -8.47 2.81
N VAL A 32 -4.57 -8.14 3.13
CA VAL A 32 -3.43 -8.64 2.37
C VAL A 32 -3.00 -10.00 2.96
N PRO A 33 -2.74 -11.02 2.13
CA PRO A 33 -2.23 -12.30 2.59
C PRO A 33 -0.93 -12.15 3.38
N LYS A 34 -0.78 -12.92 4.46
CA LYS A 34 0.37 -12.82 5.39
C LYS A 34 1.72 -12.97 4.69
N GLU A 35 1.82 -13.87 3.70
CA GLU A 35 3.06 -14.08 2.95
C GLU A 35 3.46 -12.83 2.15
N LYS A 36 2.49 -12.16 1.52
CA LYS A 36 2.74 -10.91 0.81
C LYS A 36 3.18 -9.79 1.77
N MET A 37 2.54 -9.71 2.93
CA MET A 37 2.92 -8.77 4.00
C MET A 37 4.37 -8.97 4.43
N LYS A 38 4.77 -10.22 4.73
CA LYS A 38 6.15 -10.55 5.12
C LYS A 38 7.16 -10.18 4.02
N ASN A 39 6.82 -10.46 2.75
CA ASN A 39 7.70 -10.14 1.64
C ASN A 39 7.93 -8.64 1.52
N ILE A 40 6.88 -7.82 1.60
CA ILE A 40 7.02 -6.36 1.54
C ILE A 40 7.75 -5.82 2.77
N SER A 41 7.45 -6.31 3.98
CA SER A 41 8.16 -5.89 5.20
C SER A 41 9.67 -6.16 5.08
N ARG A 42 10.06 -7.31 4.49
CA ARG A 42 11.47 -7.63 4.23
C ARG A 42 12.09 -6.67 3.20
N GLU A 43 11.39 -6.35 2.12
CA GLU A 43 11.89 -5.41 1.11
C GLU A 43 12.01 -3.99 1.67
N LEU A 44 11.03 -3.53 2.44
CA LEU A 44 11.10 -2.24 3.15
C LEU A 44 12.25 -2.22 4.16
N GLY A 45 12.51 -3.34 4.85
CA GLY A 45 13.64 -3.48 5.77
C GLY A 45 15.00 -3.26 5.10
N LYS A 46 15.15 -3.62 3.81
CA LYS A 46 16.38 -3.35 3.06
C LYS A 46 16.67 -1.84 2.91
N ILE A 47 15.64 -1.00 2.85
CA ILE A 47 15.82 0.46 2.80
C ILE A 47 16.41 0.98 4.12
N LEU A 48 16.09 0.33 5.24
CA LEU A 48 16.60 0.73 6.56
C LEU A 48 18.04 0.29 6.82
N THR A 49 18.48 -0.79 6.16
CA THR A 49 19.80 -1.39 6.38
C THR A 49 20.86 -0.94 5.38
N HIS A 50 20.46 -0.39 4.22
CA HIS A 50 21.39 0.07 3.19
C HIS A 50 21.48 1.59 3.21
N SER A 51 22.67 2.14 2.92
CA SER A 51 22.90 3.57 2.74
C SER A 51 22.50 4.05 1.34
N GLU A 52 22.55 3.15 0.36
CA GLU A 52 22.30 3.45 -1.05
C GLU A 52 21.37 2.41 -1.70
N MET A 53 20.59 2.85 -2.67
CA MET A 53 19.74 1.97 -3.47
C MET A 53 19.58 2.49 -4.90
N SER A 54 19.44 1.58 -5.88
CA SER A 54 19.18 1.96 -7.26
C SER A 54 17.71 2.37 -7.44
N CYS A 55 17.47 3.27 -8.42
CA CYS A 55 16.13 3.69 -8.80
C CYS A 55 15.21 2.50 -9.12
N ARG A 56 15.70 1.54 -9.92
CA ARG A 56 14.98 0.32 -10.30
C ARG A 56 14.48 -0.47 -9.09
N LYS A 57 15.35 -0.65 -8.09
CA LYS A 57 15.01 -1.41 -6.88
C LYS A 57 14.00 -0.65 -6.02
N MET A 58 14.17 0.66 -5.87
CA MET A 58 13.22 1.50 -5.13
C MET A 58 11.85 1.54 -5.82
N ALA A 59 11.80 1.65 -7.14
CA ALA A 59 10.56 1.61 -7.91
C ALA A 59 9.83 0.26 -7.78
N ALA A 60 10.57 -0.85 -7.75
CA ALA A 60 10.00 -2.17 -7.51
C ALA A 60 9.36 -2.28 -6.11
N ILE A 61 10.04 -1.78 -5.07
CA ILE A 61 9.51 -1.73 -3.69
C ILE A 61 8.28 -0.83 -3.61
N LEU A 62 8.33 0.35 -4.22
CA LEU A 62 7.20 1.28 -4.29
C LEU A 62 5.99 0.65 -4.98
N GLY A 63 6.18 0.03 -6.14
CA GLY A 63 5.12 -0.65 -6.89
C GLY A 63 4.48 -1.78 -6.09
N ALA A 64 5.32 -2.62 -5.47
CA ALA A 64 4.85 -3.70 -4.61
C ALA A 64 4.08 -3.17 -3.38
N THR A 65 4.56 -2.11 -2.73
CA THR A 65 3.87 -1.47 -1.61
C THR A 65 2.53 -0.88 -2.04
N ARG A 66 2.48 -0.20 -3.19
CA ARG A 66 1.25 0.39 -3.73
C ARG A 66 0.24 -0.63 -4.22
N SER A 67 0.65 -1.84 -4.56
CA SER A 67 -0.28 -2.91 -4.91
C SER A 67 -1.26 -3.25 -3.77
N PHE A 68 -0.95 -2.86 -2.53
CA PHE A 68 -1.81 -3.07 -1.36
C PHE A 68 -2.80 -1.94 -1.09
N LEU A 69 -2.83 -0.88 -1.89
CA LEU A 69 -3.67 0.30 -1.66
C LEU A 69 -5.16 -0.03 -1.51
N MET A 70 -5.65 -1.07 -2.18
CA MET A 70 -7.03 -1.49 -2.07
C MET A 70 -7.38 -1.93 -0.63
N ALA A 71 -6.51 -2.68 0.01
CA ALA A 71 -6.67 -3.14 1.39
C ALA A 71 -6.09 -2.17 2.43
N MET A 72 -5.14 -1.30 2.02
CA MET A 72 -4.39 -0.36 2.88
C MET A 72 -4.34 1.03 2.23
N PRO A 73 -5.46 1.78 2.18
CA PRO A 73 -5.52 3.06 1.45
C PRO A 73 -4.59 4.14 2.03
N PHE A 74 -4.24 4.06 3.30
CA PHE A 74 -3.30 4.97 3.96
C PHE A 74 -1.90 4.94 3.35
N LEU A 75 -1.49 3.85 2.68
CA LEU A 75 -0.18 3.76 2.03
C LEU A 75 0.05 4.84 0.98
N ARG A 76 -1.04 5.40 0.41
CA ARG A 76 -0.92 6.52 -0.53
C ARG A 76 -0.24 7.71 0.13
N ALA A 77 -0.66 8.09 1.34
CA ALA A 77 -0.07 9.20 2.09
C ALA A 77 1.35 8.90 2.63
N PHE A 78 1.66 7.62 2.86
CA PHE A 78 2.95 7.22 3.43
C PHE A 78 4.00 6.80 2.40
N THR A 79 3.78 6.99 1.10
CA THR A 79 4.76 6.61 0.06
C THR A 79 5.40 7.80 -0.65
N ASP A 80 5.20 9.03 -0.19
CA ASP A 80 5.65 10.24 -0.89
C ASP A 80 7.18 10.31 -1.05
N GLN A 81 7.95 9.98 -0.01
CA GLN A 81 9.40 10.01 -0.07
C GLN A 81 9.96 8.95 -1.03
N LEU A 82 9.30 7.77 -1.11
CA LEU A 82 9.66 6.75 -2.11
C LEU A 82 9.39 7.25 -3.53
N VAL A 83 8.25 7.93 -3.74
CA VAL A 83 7.92 8.52 -5.05
C VAL A 83 8.92 9.60 -5.42
N GLN A 84 9.24 10.51 -4.49
CA GLN A 84 10.21 11.57 -4.72
C GLN A 84 11.59 11.00 -5.09
N PHE A 85 12.06 9.98 -4.36
CA PHE A 85 13.30 9.30 -4.67
C PHE A 85 13.29 8.75 -6.10
N VAL A 86 12.24 8.00 -6.49
CA VAL A 86 12.13 7.42 -7.83
C VAL A 86 12.12 8.51 -8.89
N ASN A 87 11.29 9.55 -8.74
CA ASN A 87 11.16 10.63 -9.72
C ASN A 87 12.47 11.44 -9.92
N GLN A 88 13.25 11.60 -8.85
CA GLN A 88 14.55 12.28 -8.93
C GLN A 88 15.61 11.42 -9.61
N GLN A 89 15.65 10.12 -9.26
CA GLN A 89 16.68 9.22 -9.74
C GLN A 89 16.40 8.67 -11.14
N GLU A 90 15.16 8.59 -11.57
CA GLU A 90 14.79 8.17 -12.92
C GLU A 90 15.48 9.02 -13.99
N LYS A 91 15.58 10.35 -13.78
CA LYS A 91 16.24 11.28 -14.69
C LYS A 91 17.76 11.08 -14.78
N ILE A 92 18.36 10.49 -13.74
CA ILE A 92 19.81 10.26 -13.65
C ILE A 92 20.17 8.88 -14.21
N GLY A 93 19.32 7.88 -14.00
CA GLY A 93 19.47 6.52 -14.53
C GLY A 93 18.94 5.45 -13.57
N TRP A 94 18.25 4.48 -14.16
CA TRP A 94 17.55 3.41 -13.43
C TRP A 94 18.46 2.51 -12.58
N ASP A 95 19.68 2.28 -13.00
CA ASP A 95 20.62 1.37 -12.34
C ASP A 95 21.64 2.10 -11.46
N LYS A 96 21.66 3.43 -11.53
CA LYS A 96 22.52 4.23 -10.65
C LYS A 96 22.01 4.19 -9.21
N LYS A 97 22.93 4.03 -8.27
CA LYS A 97 22.64 4.08 -6.84
C LYS A 97 22.62 5.52 -6.34
N ALA A 98 21.71 5.79 -5.43
CA ALA A 98 21.61 7.06 -4.75
C ALA A 98 21.46 6.86 -3.25
N GLN A 99 21.90 7.85 -2.49
CA GLN A 99 21.81 7.86 -1.04
C GLN A 99 20.38 7.86 -0.56
N ILE A 100 20.10 7.06 0.46
CA ILE A 100 18.80 7.00 1.11
C ILE A 100 18.76 8.08 2.19
N SER A 101 17.81 9.03 2.05
CA SER A 101 17.67 10.12 3.01
C SER A 101 17.12 9.63 4.37
N PRO A 102 17.47 10.29 5.49
CA PRO A 102 16.86 9.99 6.79
C PRO A 102 15.33 10.13 6.79
N ALA A 103 14.79 11.09 6.04
CA ALA A 103 13.36 11.30 5.88
C ALA A 103 12.66 10.08 5.25
N LEU A 104 13.28 9.49 4.21
CA LEU A 104 12.78 8.27 3.57
C LEU A 104 12.83 7.08 4.53
N GLN A 105 13.92 6.92 5.30
CA GLN A 105 14.01 5.86 6.31
C GLN A 105 12.94 6.02 7.39
N GLN A 106 12.68 7.25 7.85
CA GLN A 106 11.63 7.52 8.84
C GLN A 106 10.24 7.18 8.29
N GLN A 107 9.97 7.51 7.03
CA GLN A 107 8.71 7.16 6.37
C GLN A 107 8.54 5.63 6.27
N VAL A 108 9.59 4.91 5.90
CA VAL A 108 9.57 3.43 5.83
C VAL A 108 9.29 2.81 7.20
N LYS A 109 9.88 3.34 8.27
CA LYS A 109 9.55 2.90 9.65
C LYS A 109 8.08 3.09 9.99
N LYS A 110 7.49 4.24 9.61
CA LYS A 110 6.05 4.51 9.79
C LYS A 110 5.19 3.53 9.00
N ILE A 111 5.55 3.25 7.74
CA ILE A 111 4.86 2.23 6.93
C ILE A 111 4.85 0.90 7.66
N GLY A 112 6.02 0.43 8.12
CA GLY A 112 6.16 -0.84 8.83
C GLY A 112 5.26 -0.93 10.07
N SER A 113 5.32 0.09 10.94
CA SER A 113 4.52 0.10 12.19
C SER A 113 3.00 0.10 11.93
N VAL A 114 2.54 0.84 10.92
CA VAL A 114 1.11 0.84 10.57
C VAL A 114 0.69 -0.48 9.92
N MET A 115 1.55 -1.06 9.07
CA MET A 115 1.27 -2.36 8.46
C MET A 115 1.12 -3.48 9.50
N GLU A 116 1.91 -3.48 10.58
CA GLU A 116 1.83 -4.47 11.66
C GLU A 116 0.50 -4.39 12.42
N THR A 117 -0.02 -3.20 12.63
CA THR A 117 -1.27 -2.97 13.39
C THR A 117 -2.52 -3.07 12.53
N TRP A 118 -2.39 -3.04 11.20
CA TRP A 118 -3.52 -3.02 10.27
C TRP A 118 -4.21 -4.37 10.16
N LYS A 119 -5.49 -4.40 10.50
CA LYS A 119 -6.30 -5.64 10.50
C LYS A 119 -7.04 -5.91 9.18
N GLY A 120 -7.03 -4.96 8.26
CA GLY A 120 -7.75 -5.01 6.99
C GLY A 120 -8.69 -3.83 6.81
N ARG A 121 -9.16 -3.64 5.57
CA ARG A 121 -10.16 -2.63 5.21
C ARG A 121 -11.54 -3.23 5.27
N THR A 122 -12.45 -2.62 6.02
CA THR A 122 -13.87 -3.01 5.98
C THR A 122 -14.51 -2.57 4.66
N PHE A 123 -15.32 -3.43 4.07
CA PHE A 123 -16.20 -3.12 2.96
C PHE A 123 -17.68 -3.07 3.38
N GLN A 124 -17.98 -3.44 4.62
CA GLN A 124 -19.27 -3.17 5.24
C GLN A 124 -19.25 -1.73 5.75
N GLY A 125 -19.80 -0.81 4.96
CA GLY A 125 -19.93 0.58 5.35
C GLY A 125 -20.83 0.71 6.59
N LYS A 126 -20.32 1.36 7.64
CA LYS A 126 -21.24 1.92 8.65
C LYS A 126 -21.90 3.16 8.04
N PRO A 127 -23.19 3.40 8.29
CA PRO A 127 -23.80 4.64 7.87
C PRO A 127 -23.00 5.82 8.44
N PRO A 128 -22.81 6.90 7.67
CA PRO A 128 -22.07 8.06 8.14
C PRO A 128 -22.77 8.63 9.38
N ILE A 129 -22.01 8.87 10.45
CA ILE A 129 -22.52 9.49 11.68
C ILE A 129 -22.64 11.01 11.49
N ARG A 130 -21.85 11.55 10.56
CA ARG A 130 -21.84 12.99 10.21
C ARG A 130 -21.53 13.15 8.74
N GLU A 131 -22.11 14.15 8.12
CA GLU A 131 -21.79 14.57 6.77
C GLU A 131 -20.91 15.81 6.83
N LEU A 132 -19.83 15.81 6.09
CA LEU A 132 -18.95 16.95 5.91
C LEU A 132 -19.14 17.48 4.48
N HIS A 133 -19.63 18.69 4.38
CA HIS A 133 -19.67 19.43 3.13
C HIS A 133 -18.43 20.32 3.05
N SER A 134 -17.69 20.22 1.98
CA SER A 134 -16.52 21.07 1.73
C SER A 134 -16.63 21.69 0.32
N ASP A 135 -16.26 22.94 0.23
CA ASP A 135 -16.14 23.67 -1.03
C ASP A 135 -14.79 24.37 -1.10
N SER A 136 -14.24 24.49 -2.28
CA SER A 136 -12.94 25.12 -2.51
C SER A 136 -12.97 26.03 -3.72
N SER A 137 -12.33 27.19 -3.60
CA SER A 137 -12.05 28.11 -4.69
C SER A 137 -10.55 28.24 -4.93
N GLN A 138 -10.14 29.04 -5.89
CA GLN A 138 -8.72 29.31 -6.14
C GLN A 138 -8.00 29.95 -4.94
N HIS A 139 -8.71 30.59 -4.02
CA HIS A 139 -8.15 31.39 -2.93
C HIS A 139 -8.52 30.91 -1.53
N ALA A 140 -9.54 30.05 -1.39
CA ALA A 140 -10.00 29.59 -0.07
C ALA A 140 -10.72 28.24 -0.15
N TRP A 141 -10.80 27.57 0.98
CA TRP A 141 -11.67 26.41 1.18
C TRP A 141 -12.54 26.62 2.42
N ALA A 142 -13.74 26.06 2.41
CA ALA A 142 -14.65 26.05 3.54
C ALA A 142 -15.20 24.65 3.76
N GLY A 143 -15.45 24.30 5.02
CA GLY A 143 -16.09 23.04 5.40
C GLY A 143 -17.17 23.28 6.45
N ARG A 144 -18.27 22.51 6.33
CA ARG A 144 -19.38 22.49 7.29
C ARG A 144 -19.68 21.05 7.69
N MET A 145 -19.79 20.82 9.00
CA MET A 145 -20.29 19.57 9.59
C MET A 145 -21.76 19.66 9.94
#